data_63757cebd2de3c84b15bca7edabfb896
#
_entry.id   63757cebd2de3c84b15bca7edabfb896
#
_cell.length_a   1.000
_cell.length_b   1.000
_cell.length_c   1.000
_cell.angle_alpha   90.00
_cell.angle_beta   90.00
_cell.angle_gamma   90.00
#
_symmetry.space_group_name_H-M   'P 1'
#
loop_
_entity.id
_entity.type
_entity.pdbx_description
1 polymer ?
#
loop_
_entity_poly.entity_id
_entity_poly.type
_entity_poly.pdbx_seq_one_letter_code
_entity_poly.pdbx_strand_id
1 'polypeptide(L)'
;MWTRSTSPRARQRRPVLVAWVMLMLFSANPVGYAETLKLQSPDGKFLIAAHLRGDVKRPAILVLHGFLQSFQFQTTENIINNLSSLGYTIVGPNLSLGISGRLQSMQCQAPHSHTFDDDLREIDFWVGWLRKQGHASVILVGHSWGSQHVLGYTETRPKTPVAAVIAVSLVRAEQAAPVRAKQIAKAQGRAARRDLSLQPYALSFCKTFMGTPRSYLSYAHWDDQRVIDSLTRLQERKLPVYAVIGSQDKRLDDEWVQELRRHATQVTVIEGANHFFSSFHEFDLSDRLEAILAQIGAPANGK
;
A
#
# COMPACT_ATOMS: atom_id res chain seq x y z
N MET A 1 85.32 -52.50 37.57
CA MET A 1 84.04 -52.07 38.14
C MET A 1 83.63 -50.83 37.35
N TRP A 2 82.71 -51.01 36.43
CA TRP A 2 82.22 -49.96 35.51
C TRP A 2 80.77 -49.58 35.87
N THR A 3 80.56 -48.32 36.27
CA THR A 3 79.23 -47.76 36.45
C THR A 3 78.86 -46.94 35.25
N ARG A 4 77.77 -47.35 34.57
CA ARG A 4 77.18 -46.61 33.47
C ARG A 4 76.23 -45.47 34.00
N SER A 5 76.60 -44.25 33.60
CA SER A 5 75.72 -43.10 33.81
C SER A 5 74.65 -43.06 32.68
N THR A 6 73.38 -43.03 33.04
CA THR A 6 72.28 -42.79 32.13
C THR A 6 71.73 -41.39 32.31
N SER A 7 71.85 -40.52 31.31
CA SER A 7 71.26 -39.21 31.26
C SER A 7 69.84 -39.28 30.79
N PRO A 8 68.89 -38.49 31.34
CA PRO A 8 67.51 -38.46 30.89
C PRO A 8 67.31 -37.55 29.66
N ARG A 9 66.64 -38.09 28.64
CA ARG A 9 66.21 -37.34 27.44
C ARG A 9 65.10 -36.39 27.79
N ALA A 10 65.30 -35.08 27.55
CA ALA A 10 64.31 -34.04 27.60
C ALA A 10 63.25 -34.22 26.48
N ARG A 11 61.97 -34.38 26.86
CA ARG A 11 60.87 -34.35 25.91
C ARG A 11 60.53 -32.91 25.51
N GLN A 12 60.84 -32.55 24.25
CA GLN A 12 60.38 -31.33 23.64
C GLN A 12 58.85 -31.40 23.43
N ARG A 13 58.15 -30.54 24.11
CA ARG A 13 56.71 -30.32 23.87
C ARG A 13 56.58 -29.34 22.68
N ARG A 14 55.93 -29.83 21.59
CA ARG A 14 55.55 -28.96 20.45
C ARG A 14 54.35 -28.12 20.86
N PRO A 15 54.32 -26.79 20.55
CA PRO A 15 53.13 -26.00 20.81
C PRO A 15 52.05 -26.35 19.77
N VAL A 16 50.85 -26.69 20.24
CA VAL A 16 49.66 -26.85 19.42
C VAL A 16 49.12 -25.45 19.14
N LEU A 17 49.28 -24.97 17.92
CA LEU A 17 48.65 -23.76 17.41
C LEU A 17 47.15 -24.07 17.26
N VAL A 18 46.31 -23.58 18.20
CA VAL A 18 44.82 -23.58 18.06
C VAL A 18 44.49 -22.41 17.16
N ALA A 19 44.23 -22.70 15.86
CA ALA A 19 43.69 -21.72 14.93
C ALA A 19 42.21 -21.50 15.27
N TRP A 20 41.91 -20.31 15.82
CA TRP A 20 40.52 -19.85 15.96
C TRP A 20 39.99 -19.50 14.57
N VAL A 21 39.18 -20.40 13.99
CA VAL A 21 38.36 -20.10 12.81
C VAL A 21 37.20 -19.27 13.30
N MET A 22 37.29 -17.95 13.09
CA MET A 22 36.16 -17.04 13.33
C MET A 22 35.14 -17.27 12.21
N LEU A 23 34.11 -18.07 12.52
CA LEU A 23 32.96 -18.31 11.63
C LEU A 23 32.14 -17.00 11.62
N MET A 24 32.37 -16.16 10.60
CA MET A 24 31.47 -15.04 10.32
C MET A 24 30.15 -15.64 9.82
N LEU A 25 29.19 -15.75 10.73
CA LEU A 25 27.80 -15.99 10.38
C LEU A 25 27.28 -14.74 9.66
N PHE A 26 27.36 -14.73 8.34
CA PHE A 26 26.52 -13.87 7.53
C PHE A 26 25.09 -14.29 7.79
N SER A 27 24.38 -13.55 8.64
CA SER A 27 22.93 -13.62 8.72
C SER A 27 22.38 -13.09 7.41
N ALA A 28 22.29 -13.94 6.39
CA ALA A 28 21.44 -13.68 5.25
C ALA A 28 20.02 -13.66 5.84
N ASN A 29 19.40 -12.48 5.93
CA ASN A 29 17.98 -12.39 6.20
C ASN A 29 17.30 -13.19 5.09
N PRO A 30 16.60 -14.27 5.39
CA PRO A 30 15.86 -14.99 4.35
C PRO A 30 14.87 -13.98 3.76
N VAL A 31 14.85 -13.85 2.44
CA VAL A 31 13.76 -13.17 1.74
C VAL A 31 12.49 -13.86 2.21
N GLY A 32 11.73 -13.17 3.06
CA GLY A 32 10.56 -13.75 3.72
C GLY A 32 9.49 -13.99 2.65
N TYR A 33 8.99 -15.20 2.57
CA TYR A 33 7.77 -15.46 1.81
C TYR A 33 6.62 -14.69 2.44
N ALA A 34 5.73 -14.13 1.60
CA ALA A 34 4.54 -13.46 2.08
C ALA A 34 3.68 -14.45 2.88
N GLU A 35 3.47 -14.18 4.17
CA GLU A 35 2.49 -14.91 4.97
C GLU A 35 1.11 -14.26 4.82
N THR A 36 0.05 -15.05 4.86
CA THR A 36 -1.31 -14.52 4.90
C THR A 36 -1.75 -14.31 6.34
N LEU A 37 -1.94 -13.06 6.73
CA LEU A 37 -2.55 -12.73 8.02
C LEU A 37 -4.07 -12.83 7.92
N LYS A 38 -4.67 -13.41 8.97
CA LYS A 38 -6.12 -13.42 9.19
C LYS A 38 -6.39 -12.93 10.60
N LEU A 39 -6.85 -11.69 10.71
CA LEU A 39 -7.09 -11.03 12.00
C LEU A 39 -8.55 -10.65 12.13
N GLN A 40 -9.07 -10.70 13.35
CA GLN A 40 -10.45 -10.29 13.63
C GLN A 40 -10.48 -8.79 13.94
N SER A 41 -11.31 -8.05 13.24
CA SER A 41 -11.58 -6.64 13.49
C SER A 41 -12.53 -6.45 14.67
N PRO A 42 -12.63 -5.24 15.25
CA PRO A 42 -13.52 -4.97 16.38
C PRO A 42 -15.01 -5.23 16.11
N ASP A 43 -15.42 -5.16 14.84
CA ASP A 43 -16.80 -5.47 14.41
C ASP A 43 -17.01 -6.96 14.07
N GLY A 44 -16.02 -7.80 14.39
CA GLY A 44 -16.11 -9.27 14.30
C GLY A 44 -15.76 -9.87 12.95
N LYS A 45 -15.51 -9.07 11.91
CA LYS A 45 -15.09 -9.58 10.61
C LYS A 45 -13.65 -10.10 10.64
N PHE A 46 -13.35 -11.13 9.89
CA PHE A 46 -11.99 -11.52 9.58
C PHE A 46 -11.45 -10.66 8.44
N LEU A 47 -10.37 -9.95 8.69
CA LEU A 47 -9.61 -9.18 7.71
C LEU A 47 -8.39 -9.98 7.28
N ILE A 48 -8.09 -9.95 5.99
CA ILE A 48 -7.02 -10.73 5.37
C ILE A 48 -5.98 -9.77 4.78
N ALA A 49 -4.71 -10.06 4.97
CA ALA A 49 -3.62 -9.32 4.32
C ALA A 49 -2.45 -10.23 3.95
N ALA A 50 -1.73 -9.89 2.89
CA ALA A 50 -0.37 -10.34 2.69
C ALA A 50 0.54 -9.60 3.67
N HIS A 51 1.51 -10.30 4.27
CA HIS A 51 2.47 -9.72 5.19
C HIS A 51 3.88 -10.22 4.88
N LEU A 52 4.81 -9.30 4.77
CA LEU A 52 6.24 -9.57 4.67
C LEU A 52 6.96 -8.83 5.79
N ARG A 53 7.76 -9.57 6.55
CA ARG A 53 8.53 -9.01 7.67
C ARG A 53 9.79 -8.33 7.14
N GLY A 54 10.08 -7.15 7.68
CA GLY A 54 11.28 -6.39 7.41
C GLY A 54 11.80 -5.70 8.66
N ASP A 55 12.65 -4.71 8.49
CA ASP A 55 13.26 -3.97 9.60
C ASP A 55 12.24 -3.06 10.28
N VAL A 56 11.99 -3.33 11.57
CA VAL A 56 11.06 -2.55 12.40
C VAL A 56 11.50 -1.10 12.63
N LYS A 57 12.79 -0.80 12.44
CA LYS A 57 13.33 0.56 12.56
C LYS A 57 12.94 1.46 11.39
N ARG A 58 12.55 0.86 10.27
CA ARG A 58 12.06 1.57 9.09
C ARG A 58 10.55 1.79 9.18
N PRO A 59 10.00 2.81 8.49
CA PRO A 59 8.56 2.91 8.31
C PRO A 59 8.02 1.61 7.70
N ALA A 60 6.87 1.11 8.19
CA ALA A 60 6.20 0.02 7.48
C ALA A 60 5.51 0.53 6.22
N ILE A 61 5.31 -0.33 5.23
CA ILE A 61 4.58 0.02 4.01
C ILE A 61 3.23 -0.71 4.02
N LEU A 62 2.14 0.04 3.82
CA LEU A 62 0.82 -0.51 3.60
C LEU A 62 0.45 -0.30 2.14
N VAL A 63 0.13 -1.39 1.41
CA VAL A 63 -0.16 -1.37 -0.04
C VAL A 63 -1.62 -1.69 -0.29
N LEU A 64 -2.38 -0.76 -0.88
CA LEU A 64 -3.80 -0.93 -1.20
C LEU A 64 -4.05 -1.20 -2.68
N HIS A 65 -4.90 -2.18 -2.92
CA HIS A 65 -5.40 -2.57 -4.23
C HIS A 65 -6.42 -1.56 -4.81
N GLY A 66 -6.69 -1.67 -6.12
CA GLY A 66 -7.69 -0.87 -6.83
C GLY A 66 -9.14 -1.27 -6.50
N PHE A 67 -10.11 -0.60 -7.18
CA PHE A 67 -11.53 -0.77 -6.95
C PHE A 67 -11.98 -2.22 -7.11
N LEU A 68 -12.63 -2.78 -6.10
CA LEU A 68 -13.13 -4.17 -6.02
C LEU A 68 -12.07 -5.26 -6.20
N GLN A 69 -10.78 -4.92 -6.25
CA GLN A 69 -9.68 -5.87 -6.41
C GLN A 69 -9.28 -6.54 -5.10
N SER A 70 -8.18 -7.29 -5.11
CA SER A 70 -7.52 -7.90 -3.95
C SER A 70 -6.02 -7.64 -4.02
N PHE A 71 -5.27 -7.94 -2.94
CA PHE A 71 -3.80 -7.85 -2.98
C PHE A 71 -3.17 -8.83 -3.98
N GLN A 72 -3.89 -9.89 -4.38
CA GLN A 72 -3.47 -10.87 -5.39
C GLN A 72 -3.70 -10.36 -6.83
N PHE A 73 -4.28 -9.17 -7.00
CA PHE A 73 -4.34 -8.56 -8.33
C PHE A 73 -2.93 -8.20 -8.78
N GLN A 74 -2.55 -8.60 -9.99
CA GLN A 74 -1.16 -8.59 -10.49
C GLN A 74 -0.38 -7.32 -10.15
N THR A 75 -0.94 -6.13 -10.43
CA THR A 75 -0.25 -4.86 -10.16
C THR A 75 0.06 -4.68 -8.66
N THR A 76 -0.91 -5.00 -7.78
CA THR A 76 -0.74 -4.88 -6.33
C THR A 76 0.26 -5.90 -5.81
N GLU A 77 0.16 -7.15 -6.28
CA GLU A 77 1.07 -8.24 -5.94
C GLU A 77 2.51 -7.92 -6.38
N ASN A 78 2.70 -7.40 -7.59
CA ASN A 78 4.01 -6.96 -8.08
C ASN A 78 4.59 -5.84 -7.21
N ILE A 79 3.79 -4.83 -6.83
CA ILE A 79 4.24 -3.77 -5.91
C ILE A 79 4.70 -4.37 -4.57
N ILE A 80 3.91 -5.29 -3.98
CA ILE A 80 4.24 -5.94 -2.71
C ILE A 80 5.55 -6.72 -2.82
N ASN A 81 5.69 -7.54 -3.87
CA ASN A 81 6.85 -8.40 -4.07
C ASN A 81 8.12 -7.57 -4.34
N ASN A 82 8.04 -6.56 -5.19
CA ASN A 82 9.18 -5.71 -5.53
C ASN A 82 9.67 -4.90 -4.32
N LEU A 83 8.77 -4.37 -3.51
CA LEU A 83 9.13 -3.63 -2.30
C LEU A 83 9.69 -4.54 -1.19
N SER A 84 9.38 -5.84 -1.20
CA SER A 84 9.86 -6.79 -0.19
C SER A 84 11.38 -6.94 -0.21
N SER A 85 11.99 -6.91 -1.39
CA SER A 85 13.44 -7.02 -1.57
C SER A 85 14.21 -5.86 -0.92
N LEU A 86 13.54 -4.74 -0.66
CA LEU A 86 14.13 -3.54 -0.07
C LEU A 86 14.20 -3.57 1.46
N GLY A 87 13.76 -4.67 2.11
CA GLY A 87 13.86 -4.86 3.55
C GLY A 87 12.82 -4.09 4.38
N TYR A 88 11.74 -3.60 3.79
CA TYR A 88 10.61 -3.00 4.50
C TYR A 88 9.66 -4.08 5.04
N THR A 89 9.02 -3.83 6.19
CA THR A 89 7.82 -4.56 6.56
C THR A 89 6.67 -4.09 5.68
N ILE A 90 5.98 -5.03 5.02
CA ILE A 90 4.88 -4.72 4.10
C ILE A 90 3.61 -5.42 4.56
N VAL A 91 2.49 -4.69 4.50
CA VAL A 91 1.14 -5.24 4.65
C VAL A 91 0.33 -4.85 3.43
N GLY A 92 -0.17 -5.86 2.71
CA GLY A 92 -1.09 -5.70 1.59
C GLY A 92 -2.48 -6.20 1.97
N PRO A 93 -3.36 -5.38 2.57
CA PRO A 93 -4.68 -5.85 3.00
C PRO A 93 -5.63 -6.01 1.82
N ASN A 94 -6.51 -7.02 1.93
CA ASN A 94 -7.77 -7.01 1.21
C ASN A 94 -8.78 -6.19 2.03
N LEU A 95 -9.23 -5.06 1.49
CA LEU A 95 -10.40 -4.39 2.05
C LEU A 95 -11.56 -5.38 2.00
N SER A 96 -12.28 -5.56 3.12
CA SER A 96 -13.31 -6.60 3.21
C SER A 96 -14.47 -6.39 2.23
N LEU A 97 -14.73 -5.16 1.87
CA LEU A 97 -15.89 -4.76 1.06
C LEU A 97 -17.21 -5.32 1.63
N GLY A 98 -17.26 -5.43 2.96
CA GLY A 98 -18.39 -6.00 3.71
C GLY A 98 -18.36 -7.53 3.86
N ILE A 99 -17.38 -8.24 3.29
CA ILE A 99 -17.29 -9.71 3.32
C ILE A 99 -16.18 -10.16 4.27
N SER A 100 -16.55 -10.88 5.32
CA SER A 100 -15.57 -11.46 6.27
C SER A 100 -14.68 -12.49 5.57
N GLY A 101 -13.36 -12.32 5.70
CA GLY A 101 -12.37 -13.25 5.13
C GLY A 101 -12.25 -13.21 3.61
N ARG A 102 -12.58 -12.09 2.96
CA ARG A 102 -12.52 -11.93 1.50
C ARG A 102 -11.10 -12.15 0.97
N LEU A 103 -10.98 -13.04 -0.03
CA LEU A 103 -9.72 -13.33 -0.73
C LEU A 103 -9.75 -12.88 -2.20
N GLN A 104 -10.92 -12.89 -2.84
CA GLN A 104 -11.09 -12.68 -4.27
C GLN A 104 -11.52 -11.25 -4.60
N SER A 105 -11.19 -10.78 -5.80
CA SER A 105 -11.81 -9.58 -6.37
C SER A 105 -13.32 -9.73 -6.46
N MET A 106 -14.06 -8.63 -6.31
CA MET A 106 -15.51 -8.64 -6.40
C MET A 106 -16.00 -8.21 -7.79
N GLN A 107 -17.12 -8.78 -8.20
CA GLN A 107 -17.80 -8.35 -9.43
C GLN A 107 -18.62 -7.09 -9.18
N CYS A 108 -18.75 -6.24 -10.21
CA CYS A 108 -19.57 -5.04 -10.15
C CYS A 108 -21.04 -5.34 -9.79
N GLN A 109 -21.56 -6.49 -10.22
CA GLN A 109 -22.95 -6.91 -10.00
C GLN A 109 -23.17 -7.61 -8.66
N ALA A 110 -22.11 -7.88 -7.89
CA ALA A 110 -22.27 -8.40 -6.54
C ALA A 110 -22.96 -7.36 -5.64
N PRO A 111 -23.69 -7.79 -4.58
CA PRO A 111 -24.28 -6.87 -3.63
C PRO A 111 -23.22 -6.03 -2.88
N HIS A 112 -23.27 -4.70 -3.01
CA HIS A 112 -22.39 -3.78 -2.30
C HIS A 112 -23.16 -2.94 -1.28
N SER A 113 -22.87 -3.16 0.00
CA SER A 113 -23.46 -2.38 1.10
C SER A 113 -22.42 -1.65 1.95
N HIS A 114 -21.13 -2.00 1.80
CA HIS A 114 -20.00 -1.31 2.44
C HIS A 114 -19.87 0.13 1.91
N THR A 115 -19.20 0.96 2.67
CA THR A 115 -18.95 2.36 2.32
C THR A 115 -17.46 2.64 2.26
N PHE A 116 -17.09 3.73 1.62
CA PHE A 116 -15.72 4.23 1.63
C PHE A 116 -15.18 4.44 3.06
N ASP A 117 -16.03 4.91 3.99
CA ASP A 117 -15.64 5.05 5.39
C ASP A 117 -15.40 3.71 6.09
N ASP A 118 -16.09 2.63 5.67
CA ASP A 118 -15.80 1.28 6.17
C ASP A 118 -14.39 0.86 5.76
N ASP A 119 -14.01 1.14 4.50
CA ASP A 119 -12.67 0.88 3.99
C ASP A 119 -11.60 1.68 4.77
N LEU A 120 -11.86 2.96 5.07
CA LEU A 120 -10.94 3.78 5.87
C LEU A 120 -10.77 3.23 7.31
N ARG A 121 -11.82 2.63 7.90
CA ARG A 121 -11.70 1.97 9.21
C ARG A 121 -10.85 0.70 9.15
N GLU A 122 -10.91 -0.04 8.06
CA GLU A 122 -10.06 -1.21 7.87
C GLU A 122 -8.59 -0.83 7.65
N ILE A 123 -8.31 0.27 6.94
CA ILE A 123 -6.97 0.83 6.83
C ILE A 123 -6.45 1.22 8.22
N ASP A 124 -7.28 1.89 9.03
CA ASP A 124 -6.93 2.28 10.41
C ASP A 124 -6.59 1.07 11.29
N PHE A 125 -7.34 -0.02 11.15
CA PHE A 125 -7.05 -1.28 11.82
C PHE A 125 -5.66 -1.81 11.48
N TRP A 126 -5.29 -1.86 10.19
CA TRP A 126 -4.00 -2.37 9.75
C TRP A 126 -2.84 -1.45 10.11
N VAL A 127 -3.01 -0.14 10.02
CA VAL A 127 -2.03 0.84 10.49
C VAL A 127 -1.83 0.71 12.00
N GLY A 128 -2.92 0.56 12.75
CA GLY A 128 -2.89 0.32 14.20
C GLY A 128 -2.17 -0.97 14.56
N TRP A 129 -2.36 -2.03 13.76
CA TRP A 129 -1.64 -3.30 13.93
C TRP A 129 -0.13 -3.12 13.67
N LEU A 130 0.28 -2.47 12.58
CA LEU A 130 1.69 -2.19 12.27
C LEU A 130 2.37 -1.39 13.40
N ARG A 131 1.68 -0.42 13.97
CA ARG A 131 2.19 0.33 15.11
C ARG A 131 2.38 -0.53 16.36
N LYS A 132 1.48 -1.48 16.62
CA LYS A 132 1.62 -2.46 17.68
C LYS A 132 2.79 -3.43 17.46
N GLN A 133 3.19 -3.65 16.19
CA GLN A 133 4.40 -4.39 15.85
C GLN A 133 5.70 -3.56 16.07
N GLY A 134 5.61 -2.31 16.48
CA GLY A 134 6.75 -1.45 16.83
C GLY A 134 7.15 -0.43 15.75
N HIS A 135 6.47 -0.37 14.61
CA HIS A 135 6.77 0.63 13.58
C HIS A 135 6.36 2.04 14.04
N ALA A 136 7.31 2.98 14.03
CA ALA A 136 7.08 4.36 14.46
C ALA A 136 6.18 5.13 13.48
N SER A 137 6.25 4.82 12.19
CA SER A 137 5.47 5.45 11.13
C SER A 137 5.16 4.47 9.99
N VAL A 138 4.26 4.88 9.09
CA VAL A 138 3.88 4.10 7.91
C VAL A 138 4.01 4.92 6.63
N ILE A 139 4.34 4.26 5.53
CA ILE A 139 4.20 4.79 4.17
C ILE A 139 2.97 4.11 3.57
N LEU A 140 2.08 4.89 2.99
CA LEU A 140 0.87 4.37 2.38
C LEU A 140 1.02 4.38 0.86
N VAL A 141 0.88 3.22 0.23
CA VAL A 141 0.92 3.04 -1.22
C VAL A 141 -0.46 2.59 -1.69
N GLY A 142 -1.01 3.24 -2.70
CA GLY A 142 -2.29 2.85 -3.27
C GLY A 142 -2.20 2.76 -4.79
N HIS A 143 -2.83 1.75 -5.40
CA HIS A 143 -3.00 1.64 -6.83
C HIS A 143 -4.44 1.99 -7.23
N SER A 144 -4.61 2.85 -8.24
CA SER A 144 -5.93 3.21 -8.76
C SER A 144 -6.83 3.79 -7.65
N TRP A 145 -8.00 3.24 -7.39
CA TRP A 145 -8.83 3.62 -6.24
C TRP A 145 -8.15 3.45 -4.88
N GLY A 146 -7.19 2.53 -4.77
CA GLY A 146 -6.35 2.45 -3.58
C GLY A 146 -5.62 3.75 -3.28
N SER A 147 -5.26 4.52 -4.31
CA SER A 147 -4.68 5.87 -4.16
C SER A 147 -5.65 6.84 -3.49
N GLN A 148 -6.94 6.82 -3.89
CA GLN A 148 -7.97 7.64 -3.23
C GLN A 148 -8.21 7.23 -1.78
N HIS A 149 -8.17 5.92 -1.49
CA HIS A 149 -8.29 5.42 -0.12
C HIS A 149 -7.15 5.90 0.78
N VAL A 150 -5.88 5.81 0.32
CA VAL A 150 -4.75 6.26 1.13
C VAL A 150 -4.73 7.78 1.32
N LEU A 151 -5.17 8.57 0.33
CA LEU A 151 -5.36 10.02 0.46
C LEU A 151 -6.44 10.32 1.49
N GLY A 152 -7.63 9.71 1.35
CA GLY A 152 -8.76 9.93 2.26
C GLY A 152 -8.48 9.50 3.68
N TYR A 153 -7.79 8.38 3.87
CA TYR A 153 -7.34 7.94 5.17
C TYR A 153 -6.40 8.97 5.81
N THR A 154 -5.36 9.39 5.08
CA THR A 154 -4.34 10.29 5.59
C THR A 154 -4.91 11.67 5.95
N GLU A 155 -5.84 12.17 5.14
CA GLU A 155 -6.52 13.44 5.39
C GLU A 155 -7.40 13.36 6.65
N THR A 156 -8.21 12.32 6.77
CA THR A 156 -9.18 12.17 7.87
C THR A 156 -8.56 11.68 9.18
N ARG A 157 -7.31 11.23 9.17
CA ARG A 157 -6.55 10.73 10.34
C ARG A 157 -5.26 11.55 10.56
N PRO A 158 -5.36 12.87 10.82
CA PRO A 158 -4.19 13.77 10.86
C PRO A 158 -3.19 13.44 11.98
N LYS A 159 -3.61 12.70 13.01
CA LYS A 159 -2.74 12.28 14.13
C LYS A 159 -1.99 10.96 13.85
N THR A 160 -2.33 10.26 12.77
CA THR A 160 -1.61 9.03 12.41
C THR A 160 -0.23 9.39 11.85
N PRO A 161 0.83 8.72 12.30
CA PRO A 161 2.19 9.00 11.84
C PRO A 161 2.42 8.41 10.45
N VAL A 162 1.86 9.04 9.41
CA VAL A 162 2.12 8.73 8.01
C VAL A 162 3.36 9.51 7.58
N ALA A 163 4.38 8.80 7.10
CA ALA A 163 5.63 9.41 6.62
C ALA A 163 5.48 9.97 5.20
N ALA A 164 4.72 9.29 4.34
CA ALA A 164 4.43 9.71 2.98
C ALA A 164 3.24 8.92 2.41
N VAL A 165 2.65 9.45 1.32
CA VAL A 165 1.69 8.76 0.46
C VAL A 165 2.29 8.59 -0.91
N ILE A 166 2.15 7.39 -1.50
CA ILE A 166 2.52 7.09 -2.88
C ILE A 166 1.26 6.65 -3.62
N ALA A 167 0.80 7.48 -4.54
CA ALA A 167 -0.40 7.28 -5.34
C ALA A 167 -0.02 6.77 -6.74
N VAL A 168 -0.24 5.48 -6.99
CA VAL A 168 0.04 4.84 -8.29
C VAL A 168 -1.24 4.84 -9.12
N SER A 169 -1.19 5.38 -10.33
CA SER A 169 -2.35 5.54 -11.23
C SER A 169 -3.54 6.20 -10.54
N LEU A 170 -3.31 7.35 -9.85
CA LEU A 170 -4.37 8.08 -9.17
C LEU A 170 -5.44 8.54 -10.18
N VAL A 171 -6.60 7.91 -10.12
CA VAL A 171 -7.70 8.11 -11.08
C VAL A 171 -8.55 9.33 -10.75
N ARG A 172 -9.19 9.84 -11.80
CA ARG A 172 -10.27 10.80 -11.74
C ARG A 172 -11.64 10.11 -11.88
N ALA A 173 -12.73 10.85 -11.70
CA ALA A 173 -14.07 10.32 -11.92
C ALA A 173 -14.28 9.90 -13.38
N GLU A 174 -14.59 8.63 -13.61
CA GLU A 174 -14.71 8.07 -14.95
C GLU A 174 -16.05 8.40 -15.65
N GLN A 175 -17.09 8.77 -14.87
CA GLN A 175 -18.40 9.13 -15.42
C GLN A 175 -18.48 10.62 -15.77
N ALA A 176 -19.07 10.92 -16.93
CA ALA A 176 -19.36 12.30 -17.29
C ALA A 176 -20.18 13.01 -16.18
N ALA A 177 -19.80 14.25 -15.86
CA ALA A 177 -20.37 14.99 -14.74
C ALA A 177 -21.93 15.04 -14.71
N PRO A 178 -22.65 15.23 -15.84
CA PRO A 178 -24.12 15.23 -15.82
C PRO A 178 -24.71 13.87 -15.45
N VAL A 179 -24.10 12.77 -15.90
CA VAL A 179 -24.55 11.40 -15.59
C VAL A 179 -24.36 11.13 -14.09
N ARG A 180 -23.19 11.47 -13.56
CA ARG A 180 -22.86 11.33 -12.14
C ARG A 180 -23.80 12.15 -11.27
N ALA A 181 -24.03 13.42 -11.58
CA ALA A 181 -24.92 14.30 -10.83
C ALA A 181 -26.36 13.74 -10.74
N LYS A 182 -26.91 13.23 -11.86
CA LYS A 182 -28.24 12.59 -11.89
C LYS A 182 -28.31 11.35 -11.00
N GLN A 183 -27.27 10.52 -11.01
CA GLN A 183 -27.22 9.32 -10.18
C GLN A 183 -27.06 9.65 -8.69
N ILE A 184 -26.24 10.66 -8.35
CA ILE A 184 -26.10 11.16 -6.98
C ILE A 184 -27.44 11.67 -6.47
N ALA A 185 -28.14 12.52 -7.21
CA ALA A 185 -29.46 13.04 -6.80
C ALA A 185 -30.49 11.91 -6.58
N LYS A 186 -30.51 10.90 -7.46
CA LYS A 186 -31.38 9.72 -7.30
C LYS A 186 -31.02 8.94 -6.02
N ALA A 187 -29.74 8.72 -5.76
CA ALA A 187 -29.27 8.00 -4.58
C ALA A 187 -29.54 8.78 -3.29
N GLN A 188 -29.35 10.10 -3.28
CA GLN A 188 -29.67 10.99 -2.16
C GLN A 188 -31.15 10.92 -1.80
N GLY A 189 -32.03 11.01 -2.78
CA GLY A 189 -33.49 10.89 -2.56
C GLY A 189 -33.89 9.54 -1.97
N ARG A 190 -33.20 8.45 -2.31
CA ARG A 190 -33.40 7.12 -1.71
C ARG A 190 -32.81 7.03 -0.30
N ALA A 191 -31.60 7.51 -0.10
CA ALA A 191 -30.95 7.52 1.21
C ALA A 191 -31.75 8.32 2.24
N ALA A 192 -32.34 9.45 1.85
CA ALA A 192 -33.21 10.25 2.70
C ALA A 192 -34.47 9.47 3.20
N ARG A 193 -34.96 8.51 2.40
CA ARG A 193 -36.04 7.59 2.78
C ARG A 193 -35.56 6.33 3.49
N ARG A 194 -34.26 6.25 3.86
CA ARG A 194 -33.60 5.08 4.46
C ARG A 194 -33.73 3.80 3.61
N ASP A 195 -33.80 3.97 2.30
CA ASP A 195 -33.87 2.84 1.36
C ASP A 195 -32.54 2.08 1.34
N LEU A 196 -32.56 0.82 1.74
CA LEU A 196 -31.40 -0.07 1.77
C LEU A 196 -31.37 -1.03 0.57
N SER A 197 -32.32 -0.90 -0.37
CA SER A 197 -32.39 -1.78 -1.53
C SER A 197 -31.20 -1.56 -2.46
N LEU A 198 -30.70 -2.65 -3.05
CA LEU A 198 -29.65 -2.61 -4.06
C LEU A 198 -30.18 -1.98 -5.35
N GLN A 199 -29.41 -1.09 -5.91
CA GLN A 199 -29.74 -0.38 -7.16
C GLN A 199 -28.53 -0.41 -8.09
N PRO A 200 -28.75 -0.42 -9.40
CA PRO A 200 -27.67 -0.28 -10.38
C PRO A 200 -27.22 1.18 -10.48
N TYR A 201 -25.94 1.41 -10.28
CA TYR A 201 -25.26 2.69 -10.49
C TYR A 201 -24.06 2.50 -11.42
N ALA A 202 -23.62 3.55 -12.11
CA ALA A 202 -22.31 3.57 -12.73
C ALA A 202 -21.28 4.13 -11.73
N LEU A 203 -20.21 3.39 -11.46
CA LEU A 203 -19.17 3.79 -10.51
C LEU A 203 -17.82 3.22 -10.94
N SER A 204 -16.79 4.05 -11.06
CA SER A 204 -15.51 3.64 -11.60
C SER A 204 -15.70 2.94 -12.97
N PHE A 205 -15.03 1.84 -13.24
CA PHE A 205 -15.20 1.04 -14.46
C PHE A 205 -16.52 0.23 -14.50
N CYS A 206 -17.26 0.17 -13.39
CA CYS A 206 -18.51 -0.57 -13.31
C CYS A 206 -19.63 0.19 -14.03
N LYS A 207 -20.12 -0.33 -15.15
CA LYS A 207 -21.34 0.15 -15.79
C LYS A 207 -22.58 -0.15 -14.94
N THR A 208 -22.51 -1.22 -14.13
CA THR A 208 -23.57 -1.66 -13.21
C THR A 208 -22.94 -2.09 -11.89
N PHE A 209 -22.77 -1.13 -10.98
CA PHE A 209 -22.41 -1.36 -9.59
C PHE A 209 -23.71 -1.56 -8.81
N MET A 210 -23.94 -2.79 -8.32
CA MET A 210 -25.16 -3.12 -7.55
C MET A 210 -24.98 -2.75 -6.09
N GLY A 211 -25.28 -1.51 -5.74
CA GLY A 211 -25.03 -0.95 -4.41
C GLY A 211 -26.29 -0.42 -3.71
N THR A 212 -26.23 -0.35 -2.37
CA THR A 212 -27.20 0.48 -1.64
C THR A 212 -26.95 1.96 -1.95
N PRO A 213 -27.96 2.84 -1.82
CA PRO A 213 -27.76 4.29 -2.02
C PRO A 213 -26.63 4.87 -1.19
N ARG A 214 -26.47 4.46 0.06
CA ARG A 214 -25.40 4.89 0.96
C ARG A 214 -24.03 4.42 0.48
N SER A 215 -23.91 3.16 0.07
CA SER A 215 -22.68 2.61 -0.48
C SER A 215 -22.25 3.42 -1.71
N TYR A 216 -23.13 3.55 -2.70
CA TYR A 216 -22.83 4.32 -3.90
C TYR A 216 -22.38 5.76 -3.59
N LEU A 217 -23.15 6.50 -2.76
CA LEU A 217 -22.84 7.90 -2.43
C LEU A 217 -21.49 8.06 -1.78
N SER A 218 -21.08 7.13 -0.90
CA SER A 218 -19.80 7.23 -0.20
C SER A 218 -18.59 7.20 -1.15
N TYR A 219 -18.69 6.48 -2.25
CA TYR A 219 -17.66 6.46 -3.31
C TYR A 219 -17.85 7.58 -4.34
N ALA A 220 -19.11 7.86 -4.74
CA ALA A 220 -19.38 8.87 -5.76
C ALA A 220 -19.00 10.30 -5.34
N HIS A 221 -18.86 10.55 -4.04
CA HIS A 221 -18.35 11.83 -3.52
C HIS A 221 -16.82 11.97 -3.61
N TRP A 222 -16.10 10.90 -3.95
CA TRP A 222 -14.68 10.95 -4.26
C TRP A 222 -14.48 11.27 -5.75
N ASP A 223 -14.83 12.49 -6.13
CA ASP A 223 -14.64 13.03 -7.47
C ASP A 223 -13.32 13.80 -7.59
N ASP A 224 -13.08 14.36 -8.77
CA ASP A 224 -11.84 15.07 -9.10
C ASP A 224 -11.58 16.21 -8.10
N GLN A 225 -12.61 17.03 -7.80
CA GLN A 225 -12.46 18.14 -6.86
C GLN A 225 -12.12 17.62 -5.45
N ARG A 226 -12.78 16.56 -5.02
CA ARG A 226 -12.51 15.95 -3.70
C ARG A 226 -11.09 15.41 -3.58
N VAL A 227 -10.55 14.83 -4.66
CA VAL A 227 -9.15 14.38 -4.70
C VAL A 227 -8.19 15.57 -4.60
N ILE A 228 -8.43 16.64 -5.36
CA ILE A 228 -7.61 17.85 -5.33
C ILE A 228 -7.67 18.53 -3.97
N ASP A 229 -8.85 18.65 -3.36
CA ASP A 229 -9.01 19.18 -2.00
C ASP A 229 -8.21 18.35 -0.98
N SER A 230 -8.20 17.04 -1.12
CA SER A 230 -7.43 16.15 -0.25
C SER A 230 -5.92 16.38 -0.41
N LEU A 231 -5.43 16.45 -1.66
CA LEU A 231 -4.02 16.75 -1.95
C LEU A 231 -3.60 18.11 -1.38
N THR A 232 -4.43 19.15 -1.56
CA THR A 232 -4.19 20.50 -1.03
C THR A 232 -4.02 20.48 0.49
N ARG A 233 -4.93 19.80 1.23
CA ARG A 233 -4.85 19.68 2.69
C ARG A 233 -3.61 18.92 3.15
N LEU A 234 -3.17 17.91 2.40
CA LEU A 234 -1.94 17.19 2.70
C LEU A 234 -0.71 18.04 2.44
N GLN A 235 -0.72 18.86 1.39
CA GLN A 235 0.33 19.82 1.07
C GLN A 235 0.47 20.90 2.17
N GLU A 236 -0.66 21.46 2.65
CA GLU A 236 -0.70 22.40 3.78
C GLU A 236 -0.08 21.80 5.05
N ARG A 237 -0.28 20.50 5.27
CA ARG A 237 0.32 19.73 6.38
C ARG A 237 1.79 19.36 6.11
N LYS A 238 2.36 19.73 4.98
CA LYS A 238 3.72 19.36 4.54
C LYS A 238 3.94 17.84 4.51
N LEU A 239 2.88 17.07 4.27
CA LEU A 239 2.98 15.63 4.15
C LEU A 239 3.36 15.29 2.70
N PRO A 240 4.45 14.57 2.46
CA PRO A 240 4.87 14.22 1.11
C PRO A 240 3.86 13.31 0.40
N VAL A 241 3.43 13.70 -0.80
CA VAL A 241 2.59 12.90 -1.68
C VAL A 241 3.30 12.76 -3.03
N TYR A 242 3.57 11.52 -3.43
CA TYR A 242 4.18 11.17 -4.70
C TYR A 242 3.13 10.51 -5.59
N ALA A 243 3.00 10.97 -6.83
CA ALA A 243 2.14 10.35 -7.83
C ALA A 243 3.01 9.68 -8.91
N VAL A 244 2.70 8.43 -9.24
CA VAL A 244 3.32 7.68 -10.35
C VAL A 244 2.23 7.26 -11.32
N ILE A 245 2.32 7.69 -12.57
CA ILE A 245 1.31 7.46 -13.61
C ILE A 245 1.96 6.97 -14.90
N GLY A 246 1.20 6.23 -15.69
CA GLY A 246 1.62 5.78 -17.01
C GLY A 246 1.15 6.75 -18.10
N SER A 247 2.00 7.06 -19.10
CA SER A 247 1.63 7.97 -20.20
C SER A 247 0.55 7.41 -21.13
N GLN A 248 0.32 6.08 -21.09
CA GLN A 248 -0.73 5.40 -21.86
C GLN A 248 -1.94 4.99 -20.98
N ASP A 249 -2.06 5.57 -19.79
CA ASP A 249 -3.24 5.37 -18.95
C ASP A 249 -4.41 6.19 -19.50
N LYS A 250 -5.31 5.52 -20.25
CA LYS A 250 -6.47 6.14 -20.90
C LYS A 250 -7.53 6.71 -19.93
N ARG A 251 -7.36 6.51 -18.62
CA ARG A 251 -8.23 7.07 -17.59
C ARG A 251 -7.78 8.45 -17.13
N LEU A 252 -6.60 8.87 -17.57
CA LEU A 252 -5.98 10.15 -17.24
C LEU A 252 -5.83 10.98 -18.51
N ASP A 253 -5.94 12.27 -18.38
CA ASP A 253 -5.65 13.24 -19.42
C ASP A 253 -4.58 14.24 -18.95
N ASP A 254 -4.08 15.06 -19.86
CA ASP A 254 -3.03 16.03 -19.58
C ASP A 254 -3.48 17.07 -18.54
N GLU A 255 -4.75 17.44 -18.54
CA GLU A 255 -5.31 18.37 -17.56
C GLU A 255 -5.20 17.80 -16.13
N TRP A 256 -5.58 16.54 -15.95
CA TRP A 256 -5.45 15.86 -14.67
C TRP A 256 -4.00 15.75 -14.21
N VAL A 257 -3.09 15.41 -15.12
CA VAL A 257 -1.66 15.37 -14.83
C VAL A 257 -1.13 16.73 -14.36
N GLN A 258 -1.58 17.83 -14.99
CA GLN A 258 -1.21 19.17 -14.56
C GLN A 258 -1.78 19.54 -13.19
N GLU A 259 -3.03 19.14 -12.89
CA GLU A 259 -3.61 19.31 -11.55
C GLU A 259 -2.80 18.55 -10.50
N LEU A 260 -2.43 17.30 -10.76
CA LEU A 260 -1.60 16.53 -9.83
C LEU A 260 -0.24 17.22 -9.59
N ARG A 261 0.38 17.81 -10.62
CA ARG A 261 1.67 18.51 -10.50
C ARG A 261 1.59 19.77 -9.62
N ARG A 262 0.43 20.39 -9.49
CA ARG A 262 0.25 21.58 -8.64
C ARG A 262 0.13 21.23 -7.16
N HIS A 263 -0.36 20.02 -6.85
CA HIS A 263 -0.76 19.66 -5.49
C HIS A 263 0.05 18.50 -4.89
N ALA A 264 0.63 17.60 -5.69
CA ALA A 264 1.52 16.56 -5.20
C ALA A 264 2.95 17.08 -5.02
N THR A 265 3.71 16.45 -4.12
CA THR A 265 5.14 16.75 -3.92
C THR A 265 5.95 16.49 -5.19
N GLN A 266 5.63 15.39 -5.87
CA GLN A 266 6.26 14.99 -7.13
C GLN A 266 5.28 14.15 -7.95
N VAL A 267 5.25 14.39 -9.25
CA VAL A 267 4.54 13.55 -10.22
C VAL A 267 5.55 12.95 -11.20
N THR A 268 5.57 11.63 -11.29
CA THR A 268 6.38 10.90 -12.25
C THR A 268 5.49 10.26 -13.30
N VAL A 269 5.79 10.50 -14.56
CA VAL A 269 5.15 9.85 -15.70
C VAL A 269 6.10 8.79 -16.24
N ILE A 270 5.65 7.53 -16.31
CA ILE A 270 6.39 6.43 -16.93
C ILE A 270 5.90 6.32 -18.37
N GLU A 271 6.82 6.56 -19.30
CA GLU A 271 6.49 6.58 -20.72
C GLU A 271 6.10 5.20 -21.23
N GLY A 272 5.03 5.12 -22.02
CA GLY A 272 4.51 3.87 -22.58
C GLY A 272 3.71 3.00 -21.60
N ALA A 273 3.76 3.27 -20.31
CA ALA A 273 3.05 2.47 -19.31
C ALA A 273 1.54 2.72 -19.35
N ASN A 274 0.77 1.65 -19.20
CA ASN A 274 -0.69 1.72 -19.04
C ASN A 274 -1.09 1.83 -17.56
N HIS A 275 -2.39 1.84 -17.27
CA HIS A 275 -2.96 1.92 -15.92
C HIS A 275 -2.43 0.87 -14.94
N PHE A 276 -2.05 -0.30 -15.41
CA PHE A 276 -1.63 -1.45 -14.62
C PHE A 276 -0.12 -1.68 -14.64
N PHE A 277 0.63 -0.84 -15.36
CA PHE A 277 2.06 -1.02 -15.58
C PHE A 277 2.38 -2.44 -16.06
N SER A 278 1.63 -2.90 -17.06
CA SER A 278 1.74 -4.26 -17.58
C SER A 278 3.06 -4.49 -18.32
N SER A 279 3.46 -5.74 -18.46
CA SER A 279 4.67 -6.18 -19.15
C SER A 279 5.93 -5.63 -18.47
N PHE A 280 6.92 -5.16 -19.21
CA PHE A 280 8.18 -4.65 -18.66
C PHE A 280 8.03 -3.36 -17.83
N HIS A 281 6.92 -2.63 -17.94
CA HIS A 281 6.68 -1.42 -17.14
C HIS A 281 6.47 -1.71 -15.64
N GLU A 282 6.27 -2.97 -15.25
CA GLU A 282 6.30 -3.35 -13.84
C GLU A 282 7.67 -3.10 -13.19
N PHE A 283 8.75 -3.28 -13.96
CA PHE A 283 10.13 -2.98 -13.51
C PHE A 283 10.36 -1.47 -13.43
N ASP A 284 9.87 -0.70 -14.43
CA ASP A 284 9.95 0.77 -14.40
C ASP A 284 9.21 1.34 -13.17
N LEU A 285 8.04 0.77 -12.83
CA LEU A 285 7.31 1.12 -11.61
C LEU A 285 8.13 0.79 -10.36
N SER A 286 8.73 -0.40 -10.31
CA SER A 286 9.56 -0.85 -9.20
C SER A 286 10.73 0.10 -8.95
N ASP A 287 11.50 0.43 -9.99
CA ASP A 287 12.64 1.35 -9.92
C ASP A 287 12.20 2.74 -9.42
N ARG A 288 11.04 3.18 -9.87
CA ARG A 288 10.50 4.48 -9.43
C ARG A 288 10.06 4.46 -7.97
N LEU A 289 9.43 3.40 -7.51
CA LEU A 289 9.04 3.24 -6.11
C LEU A 289 10.28 3.16 -5.21
N GLU A 290 11.32 2.44 -5.61
CA GLU A 290 12.60 2.40 -4.90
C GLU A 290 13.22 3.79 -4.77
N ALA A 291 13.29 4.55 -5.87
CA ALA A 291 13.81 5.91 -5.87
C ALA A 291 13.02 6.85 -4.94
N ILE A 292 11.69 6.74 -4.90
CA ILE A 292 10.84 7.50 -3.98
C ILE A 292 11.11 7.10 -2.53
N LEU A 293 11.21 5.81 -2.23
CA LEU A 293 11.49 5.32 -0.88
C LEU A 293 12.87 5.76 -0.39
N ALA A 294 13.87 5.83 -1.27
CA ALA A 294 15.19 6.36 -0.95
C ALA A 294 15.12 7.87 -0.59
N GLN A 295 14.30 8.65 -1.29
CA GLN A 295 14.06 10.07 -0.95
C GLN A 295 13.38 10.24 0.42
N ILE A 296 12.37 9.40 0.73
CA ILE A 296 11.65 9.44 2.02
C ILE A 296 12.60 9.06 3.17
N GLY A 297 13.49 8.10 2.96
CA GLY A 297 14.46 7.62 3.96
C GLY A 297 15.69 8.50 4.12
N ALA A 298 15.93 9.45 3.22
CA ALA A 298 17.06 10.36 3.33
C ALA A 298 16.89 11.29 4.54
N PRO A 299 17.94 11.51 5.37
CA PRO A 299 17.87 12.49 6.43
C PRO A 299 17.52 13.86 5.82
N ALA A 300 16.56 14.57 6.44
CA ALA A 300 16.23 15.93 6.02
C ALA A 300 17.54 16.74 6.04
N ASN A 301 18.04 17.11 4.86
CA ASN A 301 19.20 17.98 4.75
C ASN A 301 18.84 19.28 5.48
N GLY A 302 19.48 19.48 6.66
CA GLY A 302 19.30 20.68 7.44
C GLY A 302 19.59 21.91 6.59
N LYS A 303 18.57 22.70 6.36
CA LYS A 303 18.71 24.11 5.96
C LYS A 303 18.65 24.98 7.20
#